data_03b540d8a50e7f17cd71f06886a4975b
#
_entry.id   03b540d8a50e7f17cd71f06886a4975b
#
_cell.length_a   1.000
_cell.length_b   1.000
_cell.length_c   1.000
_cell.angle_alpha   90.00
_cell.angle_beta   90.00
_cell.angle_gamma   90.00
#
_symmetry.space_group_name_H-M   'P 1'
#
loop_
_entity.id
_entity.type
_entity.pdbx_description
1 polymer ?
#
loop_
_entity_poly.entity_id
_entity_poly.type
_entity_poly.pdbx_seq_one_letter_code
_entity_poly.pdbx_strand_id
1 'polypeptide(L)'
;LGVVGSLVCAMIVDKVGRKPVMVVSFVLCGVSLALAGLLHEQSLYVVAGLCSLALGLMACGFITAYVYTPELYPTNIRAIGCGMGGAWLKIAAIFSPMLIGSTIGSGNISNAFLLLALVPILAAVTIHFLGIETKGKVLEQLEL
;
A
#
# COMPACT_ATOMS: atom_id res chain seq x y z
N LEU A 1 1.42 -11.18 11.92
CA LEU A 1 2.41 -10.33 11.25
C LEU A 1 1.87 -8.94 10.92
N GLY A 2 0.60 -8.79 10.48
CA GLY A 2 -0.01 -7.48 10.23
C GLY A 2 0.01 -6.54 11.43
N VAL A 3 -0.32 -7.03 12.62
CA VAL A 3 -0.27 -6.24 13.87
C VAL A 3 1.15 -5.81 14.23
N VAL A 4 2.13 -6.69 14.06
CA VAL A 4 3.53 -6.36 14.29
C VAL A 4 4.01 -5.32 13.27
N GLY A 5 3.64 -5.47 12.00
CA GLY A 5 3.94 -4.49 10.95
C GLY A 5 3.36 -3.11 11.27
N SER A 6 2.12 -3.04 11.77
CA SER A 6 1.47 -1.77 12.13
C SER A 6 2.14 -1.08 13.34
N LEU A 7 2.57 -1.84 14.34
CA LEU A 7 3.29 -1.28 15.50
C LEU A 7 4.67 -0.74 15.12
N VAL A 8 5.41 -1.49 14.32
CA VAL A 8 6.72 -1.05 13.79
C VAL A 8 6.56 0.20 12.93
N CYS A 9 5.51 0.23 12.10
CA CYS A 9 5.18 1.39 11.28
C CYS A 9 4.93 2.64 12.13
N ALA A 10 4.11 2.54 13.18
CA ALA A 10 3.79 3.66 14.05
C ALA A 10 5.06 4.28 14.69
N MET A 11 6.04 3.47 15.04
CA MET A 11 7.32 3.95 15.61
C MET A 11 8.24 4.61 14.58
N ILE A 12 8.15 4.22 13.31
CA ILE A 12 9.06 4.68 12.25
C ILE A 12 8.49 5.93 11.54
N VAL A 13 7.18 6.00 11.34
CA VAL A 13 6.50 7.09 10.61
C VAL A 13 6.83 8.46 11.18
N ASP A 14 6.86 8.59 12.51
CA ASP A 14 7.12 9.87 13.16
C ASP A 14 8.59 10.31 13.03
N LYS A 15 9.52 9.37 12.88
CA LYS A 15 10.95 9.66 12.74
C LYS A 15 11.38 9.91 11.30
N VAL A 16 10.92 9.10 10.38
CA VAL A 16 11.38 9.09 8.97
C VAL A 16 10.55 10.03 8.09
N GLY A 17 9.26 10.13 8.35
CA GLY A 17 8.30 10.89 7.55
C GLY A 17 7.27 9.98 6.87
N ARG A 18 6.13 10.58 6.44
CA ARG A 18 5.00 9.81 5.92
C ARG A 18 5.30 9.28 4.51
N LYS A 19 5.80 10.13 3.62
CA LYS A 19 6.08 9.79 2.20
C LYS A 19 7.10 8.66 2.05
N PRO A 20 8.32 8.72 2.64
CA PRO A 20 9.32 7.67 2.44
C PRO A 20 8.88 6.32 3.02
N VAL A 21 8.17 6.33 4.16
CA VAL A 21 7.66 5.08 4.76
C VAL A 21 6.64 4.41 3.85
N MET A 22 5.70 5.16 3.25
CA MET A 22 4.75 4.60 2.28
C MET A 22 5.44 4.03 1.05
N VAL A 23 6.37 4.77 0.45
CA VAL A 23 7.09 4.33 -0.75
C VAL A 23 7.85 3.03 -0.48
N VAL A 24 8.64 2.98 0.60
CA VAL A 24 9.43 1.80 0.96
C VAL A 24 8.53 0.60 1.26
N SER A 25 7.45 0.80 2.03
CA SER A 25 6.51 -0.27 2.38
C SER A 25 5.84 -0.86 1.14
N PHE A 26 5.38 -0.03 0.21
CA PHE A 26 4.73 -0.50 -1.02
C PHE A 26 5.71 -1.15 -2.00
N VAL A 27 6.94 -0.63 -2.13
CA VAL A 27 7.97 -1.28 -2.97
C VAL A 27 8.33 -2.66 -2.41
N LEU A 28 8.61 -2.75 -1.11
CA LEU A 28 8.94 -4.03 -0.49
C LEU A 28 7.78 -5.03 -0.54
N CYS A 29 6.54 -4.55 -0.40
CA CYS A 29 5.33 -5.37 -0.57
C CYS A 29 5.26 -5.94 -1.99
N GLY A 30 5.43 -5.10 -3.01
CA GLY A 30 5.42 -5.52 -4.41
C GLY A 30 6.52 -6.52 -4.73
N VAL A 31 7.75 -6.29 -4.25
CA VAL A 31 8.87 -7.23 -4.40
C VAL A 31 8.58 -8.56 -3.73
N SER A 32 8.03 -8.55 -2.50
CA SER A 32 7.67 -9.78 -1.78
C SER A 32 6.62 -10.61 -2.53
N LEU A 33 5.61 -9.95 -3.12
CA LEU A 33 4.57 -10.62 -3.92
C LEU A 33 5.13 -11.15 -5.25
N ALA A 34 6.01 -10.39 -5.91
CA ALA A 34 6.68 -10.83 -7.14
C ALA A 34 7.54 -12.09 -6.89
N LEU A 35 8.32 -12.08 -5.81
CA LEU A 35 9.11 -13.25 -5.41
C LEU A 35 8.22 -14.45 -5.05
N ALA A 36 7.08 -14.24 -4.38
CA ALA A 36 6.13 -15.31 -4.10
C ALA A 36 5.58 -15.93 -5.39
N GLY A 37 5.31 -15.12 -6.43
CA GLY A 37 4.88 -15.60 -7.74
C GLY A 37 5.95 -16.38 -8.51
N LEU A 38 7.22 -15.99 -8.38
CA LEU A 38 8.33 -16.69 -9.04
C LEU A 38 8.72 -17.99 -8.33
N LEU A 39 8.55 -18.04 -7.01
CA LEU A 39 8.96 -19.18 -6.16
C LEU A 39 7.77 -20.09 -5.80
N HIS A 40 6.60 -19.93 -6.41
CA HIS A 40 5.37 -20.64 -6.02
C HIS A 40 5.48 -22.18 -6.16
N GLU A 41 6.37 -22.68 -7.02
CA GLU A 41 6.59 -24.12 -7.21
C GLU A 41 7.57 -24.75 -6.21
N GLN A 42 8.39 -23.95 -5.52
CA GLN A 42 9.49 -24.51 -4.71
C GLN A 42 9.04 -25.00 -3.33
N SER A 43 8.33 -24.18 -2.55
CA SER A 43 7.92 -24.55 -1.19
C SER A 43 6.74 -23.70 -0.73
N LEU A 44 5.71 -24.38 -0.24
CA LEU A 44 4.53 -23.72 0.35
C LEU A 44 4.91 -22.82 1.54
N TYR A 45 5.89 -23.21 2.34
CA TYR A 45 6.32 -22.41 3.50
C TYR A 45 7.00 -21.11 3.10
N VAL A 46 7.79 -21.10 2.02
CA VAL A 46 8.44 -19.92 1.49
C VAL A 46 7.39 -18.94 0.95
N VAL A 47 6.45 -19.44 0.17
CA VAL A 47 5.35 -18.60 -0.37
C VAL A 47 4.50 -18.01 0.76
N ALA A 48 4.12 -18.84 1.74
CA ALA A 48 3.35 -18.37 2.90
C ALA A 48 4.13 -17.31 3.71
N GLY A 49 5.43 -17.47 3.89
CA GLY A 49 6.30 -16.48 4.53
C GLY A 49 6.33 -15.16 3.78
N LEU A 50 6.54 -15.19 2.46
CA LEU A 50 6.55 -14.00 1.60
C LEU A 50 5.19 -13.28 1.57
N CYS A 51 4.09 -14.02 1.48
CA CYS A 51 2.74 -13.45 1.56
C CYS A 51 2.48 -12.82 2.93
N SER A 52 2.91 -13.45 4.01
CA SER A 52 2.78 -12.89 5.36
C SER A 52 3.58 -11.61 5.55
N LEU A 53 4.78 -11.55 4.96
CA LEU A 53 5.62 -10.35 4.94
C LEU A 53 4.94 -9.24 4.13
N ALA A 54 4.43 -9.56 2.94
CA ALA A 54 3.70 -8.62 2.10
C ALA A 54 2.47 -8.03 2.82
N LEU A 55 1.69 -8.84 3.54
CA LEU A 55 0.56 -8.37 4.34
C LEU A 55 0.98 -7.40 5.45
N GLY A 56 2.09 -7.67 6.13
CA GLY A 56 2.64 -6.77 7.16
C GLY A 56 3.07 -5.42 6.58
N LEU A 57 3.77 -5.44 5.45
CA LEU A 57 4.21 -4.23 4.74
C LEU A 57 3.03 -3.44 4.16
N MET A 58 2.03 -4.13 3.63
CA MET A 58 0.79 -3.51 3.14
C MET A 58 0.03 -2.81 4.26
N ALA A 59 -0.09 -3.44 5.44
CA ALA A 59 -0.72 -2.84 6.62
C ALA A 59 0.02 -1.56 7.04
N CYS A 60 1.35 -1.55 7.03
CA CYS A 60 2.16 -0.37 7.30
C CYS A 60 1.87 0.76 6.30
N GLY A 61 1.88 0.47 5.01
CA GLY A 61 1.58 1.44 3.96
C GLY A 61 0.17 2.04 4.09
N PHE A 62 -0.84 1.19 4.34
CA PHE A 62 -2.23 1.64 4.51
C PHE A 62 -2.43 2.53 5.74
N ILE A 63 -1.88 2.16 6.90
CA ILE A 63 -2.00 2.97 8.11
C ILE A 63 -1.38 4.35 7.87
N THR A 64 -0.20 4.40 7.24
CA THR A 64 0.44 5.66 6.90
C THR A 64 -0.39 6.49 5.93
N ALA A 65 -1.02 5.86 4.92
CA ALA A 65 -1.90 6.53 3.97
C ALA A 65 -3.15 7.11 4.64
N TYR A 66 -3.75 6.40 5.62
CA TYR A 66 -4.89 6.92 6.39
C TYR A 66 -4.54 8.14 7.25
N VAL A 67 -3.32 8.22 7.76
CA VAL A 67 -2.83 9.41 8.49
C VAL A 67 -2.48 10.53 7.51
N TYR A 68 -1.83 10.19 6.40
CA TYR A 68 -1.38 11.15 5.39
C TYR A 68 -2.54 11.86 4.67
N THR A 69 -3.62 11.14 4.34
CA THR A 69 -4.74 11.70 3.57
C THR A 69 -5.38 12.91 4.26
N PRO A 70 -5.78 12.87 5.56
CA PRO A 70 -6.34 14.04 6.23
C PRO A 70 -5.33 15.16 6.49
N GLU A 71 -4.02 14.88 6.49
CA GLU A 71 -2.98 15.90 6.60
C GLU A 71 -2.81 16.72 5.31
N LEU A 72 -3.25 16.17 4.17
CA LEU A 72 -3.09 16.81 2.85
C LEU A 72 -4.18 17.84 2.56
N TYR A 73 -5.35 17.73 3.20
CA TYR A 73 -6.51 18.57 2.93
C TYR A 73 -6.75 19.61 4.04
N PRO A 74 -7.01 20.88 3.68
CA PRO A 74 -7.43 21.90 4.63
C PRO A 74 -8.75 21.49 5.31
N THR A 75 -9.00 22.03 6.50
CA THR A 75 -10.13 21.64 7.37
C THR A 75 -11.48 21.69 6.68
N ASN A 76 -11.71 22.66 5.82
CA ASN A 76 -12.97 22.90 5.12
C ASN A 76 -13.39 21.79 4.15
N ILE A 77 -12.41 21.15 3.48
CA ILE A 77 -12.66 20.13 2.43
C ILE A 77 -12.13 18.74 2.82
N ARG A 78 -11.54 18.61 4.01
CA ARG A 78 -10.93 17.35 4.49
C ARG A 78 -11.90 16.18 4.45
N ALA A 79 -13.14 16.37 4.89
CA ALA A 79 -14.17 15.32 4.89
C ALA A 79 -14.48 14.84 3.45
N ILE A 80 -14.56 15.76 2.50
CA ILE A 80 -14.82 15.45 1.09
C ILE A 80 -13.63 14.70 0.49
N GLY A 81 -12.40 15.15 0.72
CA GLY A 81 -11.18 14.52 0.21
C GLY A 81 -11.01 13.09 0.74
N CYS A 82 -11.16 12.89 2.06
CA CYS A 82 -11.11 11.56 2.67
C CYS A 82 -12.25 10.66 2.17
N GLY A 83 -13.45 11.21 2.01
CA GLY A 83 -14.62 10.50 1.48
C GLY A 83 -14.42 10.02 0.03
N MET A 84 -13.86 10.87 -0.84
CA MET A 84 -13.51 10.49 -2.22
C MET A 84 -12.47 9.38 -2.24
N GLY A 85 -11.40 9.47 -1.44
CA GLY A 85 -10.40 8.41 -1.32
C GLY A 85 -11.02 7.08 -0.88
N GLY A 86 -11.91 7.13 0.12
CA GLY A 86 -12.66 5.96 0.58
C GLY A 86 -13.57 5.36 -0.50
N ALA A 87 -14.24 6.19 -1.31
CA ALA A 87 -15.07 5.74 -2.41
C ALA A 87 -14.26 5.01 -3.48
N TRP A 88 -13.12 5.55 -3.91
CA TRP A 88 -12.21 4.90 -4.85
C TRP A 88 -11.70 3.56 -4.33
N LEU A 89 -11.38 3.48 -3.04
CA LEU A 89 -10.95 2.22 -2.41
C LEU A 89 -12.06 1.16 -2.47
N LYS A 90 -13.34 1.53 -2.24
CA LYS A 90 -14.47 0.60 -2.34
C LYS A 90 -14.72 0.15 -3.79
N ILE A 91 -14.59 1.05 -4.76
CA ILE A 91 -14.68 0.71 -6.18
C ILE A 91 -13.60 -0.30 -6.55
N ALA A 92 -12.34 -0.04 -6.18
CA ALA A 92 -11.24 -0.98 -6.41
C ALA A 92 -11.46 -2.34 -5.75
N ALA A 93 -12.03 -2.38 -4.54
CA ALA A 93 -12.35 -3.61 -3.84
C ALA A 93 -13.41 -4.48 -4.53
N ILE A 94 -14.33 -3.87 -5.30
CA ILE A 94 -15.32 -4.61 -6.10
C ILE A 94 -14.65 -5.26 -7.32
N PHE A 95 -13.76 -4.57 -8.00
CA PHE A 95 -13.09 -5.07 -9.20
C PHE A 95 -11.96 -6.05 -8.91
N SER A 96 -11.30 -5.95 -7.76
CA SER A 96 -10.14 -6.76 -7.39
C SER A 96 -10.42 -8.28 -7.45
N PRO A 97 -11.49 -8.84 -6.86
CA PRO A 97 -11.77 -10.27 -6.93
C PRO A 97 -12.04 -10.76 -8.36
N MET A 98 -12.65 -9.93 -9.20
CA MET A 98 -12.94 -10.26 -10.59
C MET A 98 -11.66 -10.40 -11.41
N LEU A 99 -10.72 -9.47 -11.25
CA LEU A 99 -9.42 -9.52 -11.92
C LEU A 99 -8.59 -10.73 -11.48
N ILE A 100 -8.55 -10.99 -10.18
CA ILE A 100 -7.81 -12.14 -9.63
C ILE A 100 -8.46 -13.44 -10.07
N GLY A 101 -9.79 -13.54 -10.01
CA GLY A 101 -10.54 -14.73 -10.41
C GLY A 101 -10.33 -15.10 -11.87
N SER A 102 -10.32 -14.11 -12.77
CA SER A 102 -10.05 -14.34 -14.21
C SER A 102 -8.63 -14.84 -14.46
N THR A 103 -7.65 -14.36 -13.69
CA THR A 103 -6.25 -14.75 -13.83
C THR A 103 -5.99 -16.16 -13.28
N ILE A 104 -6.60 -16.51 -12.14
CA ILE A 104 -6.51 -17.86 -11.55
C ILE A 104 -7.29 -18.87 -12.43
N GLY A 105 -8.43 -18.47 -12.98
CA GLY A 105 -9.24 -19.31 -13.88
C GLY A 105 -8.50 -19.71 -15.16
N SER A 106 -7.49 -18.94 -15.60
CA SER A 106 -6.61 -19.31 -16.71
C SER A 106 -5.51 -20.31 -16.33
N GLY A 107 -5.46 -20.78 -15.07
CA GLY A 107 -4.49 -21.76 -14.58
C GLY A 107 -3.10 -21.20 -14.27
N ASN A 108 -2.91 -19.88 -14.32
CA ASN A 108 -1.59 -19.26 -14.20
C ASN A 108 -1.46 -18.49 -12.87
N ILE A 109 -1.18 -19.23 -11.79
CA ILE A 109 -1.06 -18.68 -10.42
C ILE A 109 0.07 -17.63 -10.35
N SER A 110 1.19 -17.83 -11.05
CA SER A 110 2.30 -16.88 -11.08
C SER A 110 1.85 -15.52 -11.61
N ASN A 111 1.04 -15.50 -12.67
CA ASN A 111 0.52 -14.25 -13.23
C ASN A 111 -0.40 -13.50 -12.26
N ALA A 112 -1.16 -14.21 -11.43
CA ALA A 112 -1.98 -13.60 -10.39
C ALA A 112 -1.11 -12.88 -9.33
N PHE A 113 -0.02 -13.49 -8.90
CA PHE A 113 0.93 -12.86 -7.98
C PHE A 113 1.64 -11.66 -8.60
N LEU A 114 2.04 -11.75 -9.86
CA LEU A 114 2.68 -10.64 -10.58
C LEU A 114 1.72 -9.45 -10.75
N LEU A 115 0.45 -9.72 -11.06
CA LEU A 115 -0.58 -8.69 -11.15
C LEU A 115 -0.81 -8.02 -9.78
N LEU A 116 -0.88 -8.81 -8.70
CA LEU A 116 -0.97 -8.29 -7.33
C LEU A 116 0.27 -7.49 -6.92
N ALA A 117 1.47 -7.84 -7.40
CA ALA A 117 2.71 -7.13 -7.13
C ALA A 117 2.78 -5.78 -7.86
N LEU A 118 2.20 -5.70 -9.05
CA LEU A 118 2.22 -4.50 -9.88
C LEU A 118 1.46 -3.33 -9.21
N VAL A 119 0.36 -3.62 -8.53
CA VAL A 119 -0.49 -2.59 -7.89
C VAL A 119 0.27 -1.78 -6.83
N PRO A 120 0.91 -2.38 -5.81
CA PRO A 120 1.66 -1.61 -4.81
C PRO A 120 2.89 -0.93 -5.41
N ILE A 121 3.52 -1.48 -6.43
CA ILE A 121 4.64 -0.82 -7.13
C ILE A 121 4.15 0.44 -7.83
N LEU A 122 3.03 0.39 -8.54
CA LEU A 122 2.43 1.58 -9.17
C LEU A 122 2.03 2.63 -8.12
N ALA A 123 1.48 2.19 -6.99
CA ALA A 123 1.17 3.08 -5.87
C ALA A 123 2.44 3.76 -5.32
N ALA A 124 3.53 3.02 -5.14
CA ALA A 124 4.80 3.56 -4.68
C ALA A 124 5.36 4.61 -5.66
N VAL A 125 5.33 4.32 -6.96
CA VAL A 125 5.76 5.24 -8.02
C VAL A 125 4.91 6.52 -8.00
N THR A 126 3.59 6.39 -7.93
CA THR A 126 2.67 7.53 -7.86
C THR A 126 2.95 8.40 -6.64
N ILE A 127 3.12 7.80 -5.47
CA ILE A 127 3.43 8.52 -4.22
C ILE A 127 4.81 9.17 -4.30
N HIS A 128 5.78 8.51 -4.91
CA HIS A 128 7.13 9.07 -5.06
C HIS A 128 7.14 10.36 -5.89
N PHE A 129 6.43 10.37 -7.02
CA PHE A 129 6.41 11.53 -7.94
C PHE A 129 5.40 12.60 -7.54
N LEU A 130 4.20 12.24 -7.10
CA LEU A 130 3.10 13.15 -6.82
C LEU A 130 2.92 13.46 -5.33
N GLY A 131 3.44 12.63 -4.44
CA GLY A 131 3.30 12.80 -2.99
C GLY A 131 4.11 14.00 -2.47
N ILE A 132 3.50 14.77 -1.58
CA ILE A 132 4.12 15.90 -0.88
C ILE A 132 4.52 15.40 0.52
N GLU A 133 5.72 15.74 1.01
CA GLU A 133 6.11 15.40 2.38
C GLU A 133 5.41 16.34 3.36
N THR A 134 4.65 15.75 4.29
CA THR A 134 3.87 16.50 5.30
C THR A 134 4.57 16.61 6.65
N LYS A 135 5.74 15.98 6.81
CA LYS A 135 6.49 15.97 8.08
C LYS A 135 6.83 17.39 8.52
N GLY A 136 6.31 17.79 9.69
CA GLY A 136 6.66 19.07 10.34
C GLY A 136 6.07 20.32 9.70
N LYS A 137 5.15 20.20 8.73
CA LYS A 137 4.42 21.34 8.16
C LYS A 137 3.11 21.55 8.91
N VAL A 138 2.90 22.76 9.40
CA VAL A 138 1.61 23.17 9.95
C VAL A 138 0.65 23.37 8.79
N LEU A 139 -0.58 22.86 8.90
CA LEU A 139 -1.62 22.90 7.85
C LEU A 139 -1.85 24.28 7.23
N GLU A 140 -1.63 25.34 7.98
CA GLU A 140 -1.74 26.74 7.56
C GLU A 140 -0.67 27.19 6.55
N GLN A 141 0.43 26.47 6.41
CA GLN A 141 1.51 26.79 5.45
C GLN A 141 1.31 26.16 4.06
N LEU A 142 0.28 25.35 3.89
CA LEU A 142 -0.09 24.72 2.62
C LEU A 142 -1.15 25.55 1.85
N GLU A 143 -1.62 26.66 2.42
CA GLU A 143 -2.64 27.55 1.81
C GLU A 143 -2.06 28.71 0.99
N LEU A 144 -0.75 28.71 0.68
CA LEU A 144 -0.12 29.74 -0.17
C LEU A 144 0.22 29.21 -1.56
#